data_d2f0f5d11b87167b6f237d7434186358
#
_entry.id   d2f0f5d11b87167b6f237d7434186358
#
_cell.length_a   1.000
_cell.length_b   1.000
_cell.length_c   1.000
_cell.angle_alpha   90.00
_cell.angle_beta   90.00
_cell.angle_gamma   90.00
#
_symmetry.space_group_name_H-M   'P 1'
#
loop_
_entity.id
_entity.type
_entity.pdbx_description
1 polymer ?
#
loop_
_entity_poly.entity_id
_entity_poly.type
_entity_poly.pdbx_seq_one_letter_code
_entity_poly.pdbx_strand_id
1 'polypeptide(L)'
;MQYIYEQITKKNGITLRGVINTPDDFDASKKYPVAIFYHGFGGDRNGSTWFRSQHSDYLTDRGYVTVRFDFSGTNESDGSFYDMTVSREVEEAKMIYDFTKLREFVDRDRIYIIGHSLGGVVSTLIAHEVDPKSVVLLAPASDMNNPDYLKIVGSELLDGMDGIESSSEKDIIKKAREIEDVDIGGVKLHKNFLIDFLKIDIYGAAKKYDGNVLIIRGTKDDAVFHDSNVKLEKAYPHARYEQIDGADHSFKNEDHRAILFEMVYEFLENNK
;
A
#
# COMPACT_ATOMS: atom_id res chain seq x y z
N MET A 1 -3.49 -2.14 25.19
CA MET A 1 -3.80 -2.33 23.76
C MET A 1 -4.61 -3.59 23.57
N GLN A 2 -5.67 -3.55 22.76
CA GLN A 2 -6.50 -4.69 22.42
C GLN A 2 -6.45 -4.94 20.92
N TYR A 3 -6.52 -6.21 20.53
CA TYR A 3 -6.56 -6.65 19.13
C TYR A 3 -7.93 -7.25 18.86
N ILE A 4 -8.71 -6.60 17.99
CA ILE A 4 -10.05 -7.05 17.59
C ILE A 4 -9.95 -7.61 16.17
N TYR A 5 -10.15 -8.92 16.02
CA TYR A 5 -10.14 -9.58 14.70
C TYR A 5 -11.46 -9.32 13.99
N GLU A 6 -11.37 -8.90 12.73
CA GLU A 6 -12.51 -8.48 11.91
C GLU A 6 -12.50 -9.14 10.54
N GLN A 7 -13.67 -9.20 9.92
CA GLN A 7 -13.85 -9.81 8.60
C GLN A 7 -14.76 -8.94 7.72
N ILE A 8 -14.44 -8.89 6.43
CA ILE A 8 -15.23 -8.24 5.40
C ILE A 8 -15.51 -9.27 4.30
N THR A 9 -16.76 -9.73 4.16
CA THR A 9 -17.12 -10.68 3.11
C THR A 9 -17.62 -9.95 1.88
N LYS A 10 -16.96 -10.17 0.75
CA LYS A 10 -17.33 -9.64 -0.57
C LYS A 10 -18.56 -10.34 -1.12
N LYS A 11 -19.25 -9.72 -2.09
CA LYS A 11 -20.43 -10.31 -2.75
C LYS A 11 -20.17 -11.67 -3.41
N ASN A 12 -18.95 -11.94 -3.82
CA ASN A 12 -18.53 -13.21 -4.43
C ASN A 12 -18.15 -14.30 -3.40
N GLY A 13 -18.33 -14.03 -2.10
CA GLY A 13 -18.04 -14.95 -1.01
C GLY A 13 -16.62 -14.91 -0.47
N ILE A 14 -15.68 -14.19 -1.10
CA ILE A 14 -14.31 -14.00 -0.59
C ILE A 14 -14.35 -13.14 0.66
N THR A 15 -13.67 -13.59 1.73
CA THR A 15 -13.60 -12.90 3.01
C THR A 15 -12.18 -12.35 3.22
N LEU A 16 -12.10 -11.03 3.40
CA LEU A 16 -10.88 -10.37 3.87
C LEU A 16 -10.81 -10.46 5.40
N ARG A 17 -9.64 -10.76 5.94
CA ARG A 17 -9.42 -10.86 7.39
C ARG A 17 -8.42 -9.81 7.83
N GLY A 18 -8.72 -9.19 8.97
CA GLY A 18 -7.93 -8.09 9.48
C GLY A 18 -7.98 -7.96 11.00
N VAL A 19 -7.33 -6.93 11.48
CA VAL A 19 -7.26 -6.60 12.91
C VAL A 19 -7.42 -5.09 13.10
N ILE A 20 -8.16 -4.74 14.12
CA ILE A 20 -8.25 -3.38 14.67
C ILE A 20 -7.49 -3.38 15.99
N ASN A 21 -6.49 -2.50 16.12
CA ASN A 21 -5.82 -2.28 17.39
C ASN A 21 -6.43 -1.05 18.06
N THR A 22 -6.72 -1.15 19.35
CA THR A 22 -7.29 -0.05 20.13
C THR A 22 -6.41 0.27 21.35
N PRO A 23 -6.34 1.54 21.79
CA PRO A 23 -5.65 1.92 23.03
C PRO A 23 -6.11 1.14 24.26
N ASP A 24 -5.32 1.13 25.33
CA ASP A 24 -5.67 0.43 26.58
C ASP A 24 -6.93 0.99 27.26
N ASP A 25 -7.14 2.29 27.17
CA ASP A 25 -8.28 3.03 27.70
C ASP A 25 -9.41 3.20 26.66
N PHE A 26 -9.47 2.33 25.66
CA PHE A 26 -10.47 2.40 24.60
C PHE A 26 -11.90 2.32 25.13
N ASP A 27 -12.70 3.30 24.73
CA ASP A 27 -14.13 3.40 25.03
C ASP A 27 -14.89 3.58 23.71
N ALA A 28 -15.66 2.58 23.32
CA ALA A 28 -16.40 2.58 22.05
C ALA A 28 -17.40 3.73 21.89
N SER A 29 -17.76 4.43 22.99
CA SER A 29 -18.62 5.62 22.95
C SER A 29 -17.88 6.90 22.55
N LYS A 30 -16.53 6.89 22.57
CA LYS A 30 -15.68 8.01 22.18
C LYS A 30 -15.27 7.94 20.72
N LYS A 31 -14.75 9.06 20.20
CA LYS A 31 -14.23 9.19 18.85
C LYS A 31 -12.71 9.19 18.85
N TYR A 32 -12.12 8.39 17.96
CA TYR A 32 -10.68 8.22 17.82
C TYR A 32 -10.20 8.55 16.41
N PRO A 33 -9.01 9.14 16.25
CA PRO A 33 -8.33 9.19 14.97
C PRO A 33 -7.99 7.77 14.53
N VAL A 34 -8.09 7.49 13.25
CA VAL A 34 -7.86 6.12 12.72
C VAL A 34 -6.80 6.13 11.63
N ALA A 35 -5.82 5.25 11.72
CA ALA A 35 -4.85 4.99 10.67
C ALA A 35 -5.11 3.62 10.02
N ILE A 36 -5.38 3.59 8.72
CA ILE A 36 -5.60 2.39 7.92
C ILE A 36 -4.31 2.05 7.17
N PHE A 37 -3.80 0.83 7.34
CA PHE A 37 -2.58 0.37 6.69
C PHE A 37 -2.88 -0.54 5.50
N TYR A 38 -2.25 -0.26 4.36
CA TYR A 38 -2.25 -1.12 3.18
C TYR A 38 -0.87 -1.70 2.92
N HIS A 39 -0.80 -3.02 2.81
CA HIS A 39 0.46 -3.75 2.60
C HIS A 39 0.91 -3.75 1.15
N GLY A 40 2.20 -4.05 0.92
CA GLY A 40 2.78 -4.15 -0.41
C GLY A 40 2.54 -5.51 -1.08
N PHE A 41 3.07 -5.65 -2.29
CA PHE A 41 2.97 -6.84 -3.14
C PHE A 41 3.39 -8.11 -2.40
N GLY A 42 2.54 -9.14 -2.43
CA GLY A 42 2.80 -10.42 -1.76
C GLY A 42 3.00 -10.34 -0.25
N GLY A 43 2.70 -9.19 0.36
CA GLY A 43 2.82 -8.98 1.80
C GLY A 43 1.57 -9.39 2.57
N ASP A 44 1.55 -9.00 3.84
CA ASP A 44 0.43 -9.24 4.77
C ASP A 44 0.24 -8.05 5.72
N ARG A 45 -0.81 -8.08 6.53
CA ARG A 45 -1.14 -7.05 7.52
C ARG A 45 -0.07 -6.81 8.60
N ASN A 46 0.85 -7.77 8.82
CA ASN A 46 1.90 -7.65 9.84
C ASN A 46 3.20 -7.07 9.26
N GLY A 47 3.50 -7.39 8.00
CA GLY A 47 4.71 -6.99 7.31
C GLY A 47 5.93 -7.86 7.65
N SER A 48 6.92 -7.84 6.76
CA SER A 48 8.19 -8.51 7.01
C SER A 48 8.78 -8.04 8.34
N THR A 49 9.27 -8.98 9.16
CA THR A 49 9.83 -8.68 10.48
C THR A 49 8.90 -7.86 11.39
N TRP A 50 7.57 -8.07 11.27
CA TRP A 50 6.52 -7.41 12.09
C TRP A 50 6.48 -5.87 11.95
N PHE A 51 7.01 -5.33 10.88
CA PHE A 51 7.14 -3.90 10.63
C PHE A 51 5.82 -3.13 10.79
N ARG A 52 4.75 -3.59 10.11
CA ARG A 52 3.44 -2.91 10.17
C ARG A 52 2.76 -3.10 11.53
N SER A 53 2.93 -4.26 12.16
CA SER A 53 2.42 -4.46 13.53
C SER A 53 3.06 -3.48 14.50
N GLN A 54 4.39 -3.36 14.49
CA GLN A 54 5.12 -2.43 15.36
C GLN A 54 4.72 -0.97 15.11
N HIS A 55 4.53 -0.58 13.84
CA HIS A 55 4.06 0.76 13.50
C HIS A 55 2.64 1.02 13.98
N SER A 56 1.76 0.02 13.81
CA SER A 56 0.40 0.04 14.33
C SER A 56 0.39 0.20 15.86
N ASP A 57 1.20 -0.59 16.57
CA ASP A 57 1.30 -0.54 18.03
C ASP A 57 1.82 0.83 18.49
N TYR A 58 2.83 1.36 17.81
CA TYR A 58 3.39 2.69 18.10
C TYR A 58 2.35 3.81 18.00
N LEU A 59 1.48 3.80 17.00
CA LEU A 59 0.39 4.77 16.86
C LEU A 59 -0.73 4.51 17.86
N THR A 60 -1.02 3.24 18.17
CA THR A 60 -2.06 2.86 19.12
C THR A 60 -1.71 3.30 20.53
N ASP A 61 -0.45 3.19 20.97
CA ASP A 61 0.03 3.70 22.25
C ASP A 61 -0.08 5.24 22.35
N ARG A 62 -0.26 5.94 21.22
CA ARG A 62 -0.44 7.39 21.12
C ARG A 62 -1.89 7.81 20.89
N GLY A 63 -2.83 6.90 21.12
CA GLY A 63 -4.26 7.19 21.11
C GLY A 63 -4.94 7.05 19.75
N TYR A 64 -4.27 6.50 18.75
CA TYR A 64 -4.90 6.15 17.47
C TYR A 64 -5.56 4.78 17.56
N VAL A 65 -6.66 4.59 16.88
CA VAL A 65 -7.10 3.26 16.47
C VAL A 65 -6.42 2.94 15.14
N THR A 66 -5.93 1.73 14.98
CA THR A 66 -5.31 1.30 13.72
C THR A 66 -6.03 0.12 13.12
N VAL A 67 -6.08 0.07 11.78
CA VAL A 67 -6.80 -0.96 11.01
C VAL A 67 -5.85 -1.56 9.98
N ARG A 68 -5.72 -2.89 9.98
CA ARG A 68 -4.85 -3.63 9.08
C ARG A 68 -5.58 -4.89 8.57
N PHE A 69 -5.76 -5.00 7.27
CA PHE A 69 -6.34 -6.18 6.62
C PHE A 69 -5.33 -6.81 5.66
N ASP A 70 -5.46 -8.11 5.46
CA ASP A 70 -4.84 -8.80 4.34
C ASP A 70 -5.72 -8.64 3.11
N PHE A 71 -5.14 -8.31 1.95
CA PHE A 71 -5.85 -8.37 0.68
C PHE A 71 -6.16 -9.81 0.30
N SER A 72 -7.14 -10.02 -0.57
CA SER A 72 -7.53 -11.37 -0.97
C SER A 72 -6.39 -12.14 -1.63
N GLY A 73 -6.24 -13.41 -1.21
CA GLY A 73 -5.16 -14.28 -1.67
C GLY A 73 -3.84 -14.14 -0.90
N THR A 74 -3.79 -13.28 0.14
CA THR A 74 -2.63 -13.17 1.02
C THR A 74 -2.97 -13.61 2.45
N ASN A 75 -1.99 -14.21 3.12
CA ASN A 75 -2.01 -14.64 4.52
C ASN A 75 -3.33 -15.35 4.91
N GLU A 76 -4.19 -14.71 5.71
CA GLU A 76 -5.43 -15.32 6.21
C GLU A 76 -6.67 -14.98 5.38
N SER A 77 -6.61 -14.03 4.46
CA SER A 77 -7.75 -13.69 3.59
C SER A 77 -7.99 -14.77 2.54
N ASP A 78 -9.26 -15.00 2.22
CA ASP A 78 -9.66 -15.97 1.20
C ASP A 78 -9.17 -15.57 -0.21
N GLY A 79 -9.19 -16.52 -1.13
CA GLY A 79 -8.80 -16.33 -2.51
C GLY A 79 -7.44 -16.91 -2.83
N SER A 80 -6.95 -16.62 -4.03
CA SER A 80 -5.62 -17.02 -4.48
C SER A 80 -4.80 -15.80 -4.87
N PHE A 81 -3.54 -15.76 -4.46
CA PHE A 81 -2.60 -14.73 -4.90
C PHE A 81 -2.37 -14.79 -6.43
N TYR A 82 -2.56 -15.98 -7.02
CA TYR A 82 -2.53 -16.16 -8.48
C TYR A 82 -3.45 -15.20 -9.23
N ASP A 83 -4.62 -14.88 -8.66
CA ASP A 83 -5.63 -13.98 -9.25
C ASP A 83 -5.44 -12.50 -8.86
N MET A 84 -4.34 -12.16 -8.22
CA MET A 84 -4.06 -10.80 -7.77
C MET A 84 -4.02 -9.82 -8.96
N THR A 85 -4.67 -8.67 -8.81
CA THR A 85 -4.51 -7.50 -9.67
C THR A 85 -4.54 -6.24 -8.81
N VAL A 86 -3.92 -5.16 -9.28
CA VAL A 86 -3.91 -3.88 -8.55
C VAL A 86 -5.32 -3.29 -8.45
N SER A 87 -6.10 -3.38 -9.53
CA SER A 87 -7.51 -2.94 -9.52
C SER A 87 -8.34 -3.67 -8.48
N ARG A 88 -8.08 -4.97 -8.24
CA ARG A 88 -8.76 -5.75 -7.19
C ARG A 88 -8.36 -5.27 -5.79
N GLU A 89 -7.07 -5.01 -5.54
CA GLU A 89 -6.62 -4.44 -4.26
C GLU A 89 -7.18 -3.02 -4.03
N VAL A 90 -7.33 -2.22 -5.08
CA VAL A 90 -7.99 -0.90 -5.04
C VAL A 90 -9.46 -1.03 -4.58
N GLU A 91 -10.21 -1.97 -5.14
CA GLU A 91 -11.59 -2.23 -4.71
C GLU A 91 -11.65 -2.67 -3.24
N GLU A 92 -10.76 -3.57 -2.83
CA GLU A 92 -10.69 -4.08 -1.47
C GLU A 92 -10.24 -3.00 -0.48
N ALA A 93 -9.30 -2.14 -0.85
CA ALA A 93 -8.87 -1.01 -0.04
C ALA A 93 -10.02 -0.02 0.22
N LYS A 94 -10.85 0.28 -0.79
CA LYS A 94 -12.08 1.07 -0.61
C LYS A 94 -13.06 0.40 0.34
N MET A 95 -13.25 -0.92 0.20
CA MET A 95 -14.12 -1.67 1.12
C MET A 95 -13.63 -1.62 2.57
N ILE A 96 -12.30 -1.73 2.79
CA ILE A 96 -11.69 -1.62 4.12
C ILE A 96 -11.87 -0.19 4.67
N TYR A 97 -11.72 0.83 3.84
CA TYR A 97 -11.95 2.22 4.22
C TYR A 97 -13.41 2.46 4.64
N ASP A 98 -14.37 2.02 3.83
CA ASP A 98 -15.79 2.17 4.09
C ASP A 98 -16.22 1.39 5.35
N PHE A 99 -15.75 0.15 5.50
CA PHE A 99 -15.95 -0.66 6.69
C PHE A 99 -15.44 0.07 7.94
N THR A 100 -14.28 0.69 7.87
CA THR A 100 -13.68 1.45 8.97
C THR A 100 -14.51 2.69 9.29
N LYS A 101 -14.85 3.48 8.29
CA LYS A 101 -15.64 4.73 8.43
C LYS A 101 -17.01 4.53 9.05
N LEU A 102 -17.59 3.33 8.92
CA LEU A 102 -18.90 2.99 9.51
C LEU A 102 -18.84 2.65 11.01
N ARG A 103 -17.66 2.47 11.60
CA ARG A 103 -17.54 2.16 13.03
C ARG A 103 -17.90 3.37 13.89
N GLU A 104 -18.65 3.15 14.96
CA GLU A 104 -19.16 4.23 15.83
C GLU A 104 -18.02 5.01 16.51
N PHE A 105 -16.93 4.33 16.86
CA PHE A 105 -15.77 4.94 17.49
C PHE A 105 -14.86 5.76 16.56
N VAL A 106 -15.11 5.77 15.26
CA VAL A 106 -14.27 6.47 14.28
C VAL A 106 -14.61 7.95 14.24
N ASP A 107 -13.61 8.78 14.38
CA ASP A 107 -13.66 10.19 14.00
C ASP A 107 -13.49 10.30 12.48
N ARG A 108 -14.59 10.57 11.79
CA ARG A 108 -14.63 10.56 10.32
C ARG A 108 -13.81 11.67 9.67
N ASP A 109 -13.50 12.73 10.42
CA ASP A 109 -12.68 13.84 9.96
C ASP A 109 -11.17 13.57 10.18
N ARG A 110 -10.83 12.47 10.88
CA ARG A 110 -9.47 12.08 11.20
C ARG A 110 -9.19 10.62 10.83
N ILE A 111 -9.48 10.27 9.56
CA ILE A 111 -9.10 8.98 8.96
C ILE A 111 -7.88 9.21 8.08
N TYR A 112 -6.82 8.46 8.36
CA TYR A 112 -5.53 8.53 7.68
C TYR A 112 -5.25 7.22 6.97
N ILE A 113 -4.52 7.29 5.85
CA ILE A 113 -4.08 6.10 5.10
C ILE A 113 -2.56 6.02 5.15
N ILE A 114 -2.02 4.84 5.44
CA ILE A 114 -0.59 4.53 5.41
C ILE A 114 -0.36 3.36 4.47
N GLY A 115 0.24 3.60 3.32
CA GLY A 115 0.51 2.56 2.32
C GLY A 115 2.00 2.29 2.14
N HIS A 116 2.41 1.02 2.08
CA HIS A 116 3.79 0.63 1.86
C HIS A 116 3.96 -0.05 0.49
N SER A 117 4.98 0.36 -0.28
CA SER A 117 5.32 -0.25 -1.57
C SER A 117 4.12 -0.22 -2.54
N LEU A 118 3.63 -1.37 -3.03
CA LEU A 118 2.40 -1.45 -3.81
C LEU A 118 1.18 -0.94 -3.04
N GLY A 119 1.10 -1.13 -1.72
CA GLY A 119 0.07 -0.52 -0.88
C GLY A 119 0.09 1.01 -0.92
N GLY A 120 1.26 1.62 -1.19
CA GLY A 120 1.38 3.05 -1.47
C GLY A 120 0.76 3.44 -2.81
N VAL A 121 0.89 2.60 -3.84
CA VAL A 121 0.19 2.78 -5.13
C VAL A 121 -1.32 2.67 -4.93
N VAL A 122 -1.79 1.62 -4.26
CA VAL A 122 -3.22 1.43 -3.93
C VAL A 122 -3.76 2.64 -3.16
N SER A 123 -3.02 3.13 -2.14
CA SER A 123 -3.38 4.34 -1.38
C SER A 123 -3.51 5.58 -2.28
N THR A 124 -2.56 5.78 -3.21
CA THR A 124 -2.59 6.87 -4.18
C THR A 124 -3.84 6.80 -5.07
N LEU A 125 -4.19 5.60 -5.54
CA LEU A 125 -5.31 5.39 -6.46
C LEU A 125 -6.67 5.67 -5.81
N ILE A 126 -6.83 5.35 -4.52
CA ILE A 126 -8.12 5.54 -3.83
C ILE A 126 -8.25 6.91 -3.16
N ALA A 127 -7.16 7.61 -2.86
CA ALA A 127 -7.16 8.81 -2.00
C ALA A 127 -8.16 9.87 -2.46
N HIS A 128 -8.22 10.17 -3.76
CA HIS A 128 -9.13 11.17 -4.30
C HIS A 128 -10.62 10.75 -4.30
N GLU A 129 -10.91 9.46 -4.12
CA GLU A 129 -12.30 8.96 -4.08
C GLU A 129 -12.81 8.82 -2.65
N VAL A 130 -11.95 8.37 -1.72
CA VAL A 130 -12.36 8.14 -0.31
C VAL A 130 -12.08 9.34 0.59
N ASP A 131 -11.28 10.29 0.13
CA ASP A 131 -10.96 11.57 0.75
C ASP A 131 -10.52 11.44 2.22
N PRO A 132 -9.39 10.76 2.49
CA PRO A 132 -8.84 10.68 3.85
C PRO A 132 -8.28 12.03 4.28
N LYS A 133 -8.12 12.25 5.58
CA LYS A 133 -7.54 13.48 6.15
C LYS A 133 -6.13 13.77 5.63
N SER A 134 -5.29 12.73 5.56
CA SER A 134 -3.99 12.75 4.89
C SER A 134 -3.50 11.35 4.53
N VAL A 135 -2.47 11.27 3.71
CA VAL A 135 -1.91 10.02 3.22
C VAL A 135 -0.41 9.96 3.52
N VAL A 136 0.06 8.81 4.00
CA VAL A 136 1.49 8.51 4.16
C VAL A 136 1.86 7.37 3.22
N LEU A 137 2.90 7.57 2.43
CA LEU A 137 3.39 6.63 1.44
C LEU A 137 4.81 6.21 1.81
N LEU A 138 4.96 4.95 2.20
CA LEU A 138 6.24 4.37 2.61
C LEU A 138 6.83 3.61 1.42
N ALA A 139 7.92 4.11 0.85
CA ALA A 139 8.57 3.54 -0.32
C ALA A 139 7.58 3.13 -1.45
N PRO A 140 6.69 4.06 -1.91
CA PRO A 140 5.64 3.72 -2.87
C PRO A 140 6.23 3.29 -4.22
N ALA A 141 5.73 2.19 -4.78
CA ALA A 141 6.21 1.59 -6.01
C ALA A 141 5.64 2.27 -7.27
N SER A 142 5.67 3.60 -7.34
CA SER A 142 4.92 4.42 -8.29
C SER A 142 5.35 4.29 -9.77
N ASP A 143 6.55 3.80 -10.06
CA ASP A 143 7.04 3.56 -11.43
C ASP A 143 7.02 2.06 -11.82
N MET A 144 6.50 1.16 -10.98
CA MET A 144 6.51 -0.29 -11.27
C MET A 144 5.76 -0.65 -12.56
N ASN A 145 4.79 0.16 -12.98
CA ASN A 145 4.09 -0.01 -14.25
C ASN A 145 4.82 0.60 -15.46
N ASN A 146 5.99 1.21 -15.24
CA ASN A 146 6.82 1.68 -16.34
C ASN A 146 7.48 0.46 -17.03
N PRO A 147 7.36 0.30 -18.36
CA PRO A 147 8.02 -0.79 -19.09
C PRO A 147 9.53 -0.89 -18.84
N ASP A 148 10.23 0.24 -18.65
CA ASP A 148 11.65 0.24 -18.36
C ASP A 148 11.98 -0.28 -16.95
N TYR A 149 11.11 0.00 -15.98
CA TYR A 149 11.21 -0.60 -14.65
C TYR A 149 10.96 -2.10 -14.70
N LEU A 150 9.93 -2.53 -15.41
CA LEU A 150 9.62 -3.95 -15.62
C LEU A 150 10.78 -4.70 -16.27
N LYS A 151 11.58 -4.07 -17.13
CA LYS A 151 12.80 -4.67 -17.70
C LYS A 151 13.91 -4.87 -16.66
N ILE A 152 14.04 -4.00 -15.68
CA ILE A 152 15.12 -4.01 -14.68
C ILE A 152 14.77 -4.96 -13.52
N VAL A 153 13.55 -4.87 -13.00
CA VAL A 153 13.05 -5.75 -11.92
C VAL A 153 12.54 -7.07 -12.49
N GLY A 154 12.19 -7.09 -13.74
CA GLY A 154 11.51 -8.15 -14.45
C GLY A 154 12.39 -8.99 -15.34
N SER A 155 13.73 -9.02 -15.16
CA SER A 155 14.50 -10.10 -15.81
C SER A 155 13.95 -11.48 -15.42
N GLU A 156 13.50 -11.66 -14.18
CA GLU A 156 12.79 -12.85 -13.72
C GLU A 156 11.29 -12.85 -14.10
N LEU A 157 10.63 -11.70 -14.14
CA LEU A 157 9.23 -11.49 -14.57
C LEU A 157 9.04 -11.74 -16.07
N LEU A 158 10.10 -11.57 -16.84
CA LEU A 158 10.07 -11.57 -18.29
C LEU A 158 10.94 -12.68 -18.90
N ASP A 159 11.58 -13.53 -18.08
CA ASP A 159 12.41 -14.65 -18.55
C ASP A 159 11.65 -15.68 -19.42
N GLY A 160 10.32 -15.72 -19.34
CA GLY A 160 9.47 -16.43 -20.28
C GLY A 160 9.04 -15.61 -21.52
N MET A 161 9.50 -14.36 -21.63
CA MET A 161 9.09 -13.43 -22.69
C MET A 161 10.30 -12.99 -23.53
N ASP A 162 10.92 -13.90 -24.26
CA ASP A 162 12.06 -13.63 -25.15
C ASP A 162 11.82 -12.39 -26.03
N GLY A 163 12.78 -11.45 -26.04
CA GLY A 163 12.81 -10.30 -26.96
C GLY A 163 12.05 -9.04 -26.51
N ILE A 164 11.80 -8.84 -25.22
CA ILE A 164 11.13 -7.63 -24.67
C ILE A 164 12.07 -6.41 -24.58
N GLU A 165 13.35 -6.57 -24.77
CA GLU A 165 14.39 -5.53 -24.56
C GLU A 165 14.17 -4.20 -25.31
N SER A 166 13.23 -4.13 -26.27
CA SER A 166 12.88 -2.92 -27.02
C SER A 166 11.38 -2.68 -27.14
N SER A 167 10.55 -3.32 -26.33
CA SER A 167 9.11 -3.39 -26.54
C SER A 167 8.36 -2.19 -25.94
N SER A 168 7.42 -1.62 -26.69
CA SER A 168 6.47 -0.64 -26.18
C SER A 168 5.49 -1.31 -25.21
N GLU A 169 4.79 -0.49 -24.38
CA GLU A 169 3.69 -0.96 -23.53
C GLU A 169 2.69 -1.85 -24.27
N LYS A 170 2.37 -1.48 -25.53
CA LYS A 170 1.45 -2.26 -26.39
C LYS A 170 2.01 -3.64 -26.72
N ASP A 171 3.31 -3.75 -26.93
CA ASP A 171 3.97 -5.02 -27.25
C ASP A 171 4.02 -5.94 -26.03
N ILE A 172 4.27 -5.37 -24.83
CA ILE A 172 4.24 -6.10 -23.56
C ILE A 172 2.81 -6.63 -23.31
N ILE A 173 1.78 -5.79 -23.46
CA ILE A 173 0.38 -6.20 -23.32
C ILE A 173 0.02 -7.28 -24.33
N LYS A 174 0.49 -7.17 -25.58
CA LYS A 174 0.24 -8.18 -26.62
C LYS A 174 0.85 -9.52 -26.23
N LYS A 175 2.11 -9.54 -25.82
CA LYS A 175 2.80 -10.76 -25.35
C LYS A 175 2.17 -11.32 -24.08
N ALA A 176 1.81 -10.47 -23.10
CA ALA A 176 1.11 -10.90 -21.88
C ALA A 176 -0.22 -11.60 -22.17
N ARG A 177 -0.86 -11.32 -23.31
CA ARG A 177 -2.07 -12.06 -23.74
C ARG A 177 -1.79 -13.45 -24.28
N GLU A 178 -0.57 -13.72 -24.73
CA GLU A 178 -0.14 -15.00 -25.33
C GLU A 178 0.30 -16.01 -24.26
N ILE A 179 0.63 -15.58 -23.04
CA ILE A 179 0.96 -16.42 -21.90
C ILE A 179 -0.27 -16.62 -21.01
N GLU A 180 -0.27 -17.62 -20.15
CA GLU A 180 -1.34 -17.86 -19.18
C GLU A 180 -0.99 -17.24 -17.82
N ASP A 181 0.23 -17.43 -17.38
CA ASP A 181 0.74 -16.93 -16.11
C ASP A 181 2.16 -16.34 -16.25
N VAL A 182 2.59 -15.65 -15.19
CA VAL A 182 3.91 -15.05 -15.02
C VAL A 182 4.49 -15.54 -13.72
N ASP A 183 5.73 -16.04 -13.74
CA ASP A 183 6.47 -16.40 -12.51
C ASP A 183 7.23 -15.17 -12.00
N ILE A 184 6.99 -14.83 -10.74
CA ILE A 184 7.66 -13.72 -10.05
C ILE A 184 8.44 -14.32 -8.87
N GLY A 185 9.65 -14.76 -9.12
CA GLY A 185 10.52 -15.30 -8.08
C GLY A 185 9.92 -16.51 -7.34
N GLY A 186 9.31 -17.46 -8.07
CA GLY A 186 8.66 -18.64 -7.54
C GLY A 186 7.18 -18.44 -7.14
N VAL A 187 6.62 -17.27 -7.41
CA VAL A 187 5.20 -16.98 -7.21
C VAL A 187 4.52 -16.76 -8.56
N LYS A 188 3.60 -17.65 -8.91
CA LYS A 188 2.84 -17.54 -10.15
C LYS A 188 1.67 -16.59 -10.02
N LEU A 189 1.54 -15.67 -10.99
CA LEU A 189 0.41 -14.77 -11.17
C LEU A 189 -0.23 -14.99 -12.53
N HIS A 190 -1.56 -14.90 -12.59
CA HIS A 190 -2.27 -14.84 -13.86
C HIS A 190 -1.87 -13.59 -14.64
N LYS A 191 -1.76 -13.71 -15.97
CA LYS A 191 -1.42 -12.60 -16.88
C LYS A 191 -2.21 -11.31 -16.68
N ASN A 192 -3.40 -11.41 -16.12
CA ASN A 192 -4.25 -10.24 -15.82
C ASN A 192 -3.57 -9.23 -14.90
N PHE A 193 -2.64 -9.66 -14.03
CA PHE A 193 -1.84 -8.75 -13.21
C PHE A 193 -1.09 -7.73 -14.08
N LEU A 194 -0.32 -8.20 -15.06
CA LEU A 194 0.45 -7.31 -15.96
C LEU A 194 -0.47 -6.43 -16.80
N ILE A 195 -1.54 -7.02 -17.38
CA ILE A 195 -2.48 -6.31 -18.25
C ILE A 195 -3.22 -5.21 -17.49
N ASP A 196 -3.54 -5.46 -16.22
CA ASP A 196 -4.18 -4.49 -15.33
C ASP A 196 -3.19 -3.39 -14.94
N PHE A 197 -2.04 -3.77 -14.40
CA PHE A 197 -1.07 -2.85 -13.83
C PHE A 197 -0.51 -1.84 -14.84
N LEU A 198 -0.22 -2.27 -16.06
CA LEU A 198 0.28 -1.40 -17.12
C LEU A 198 -0.69 -0.29 -17.54
N LYS A 199 -1.98 -0.43 -17.25
CA LYS A 199 -3.02 0.56 -17.60
C LYS A 199 -3.29 1.58 -16.50
N ILE A 200 -2.70 1.41 -15.33
CA ILE A 200 -2.99 2.25 -14.17
C ILE A 200 -2.27 3.59 -14.29
N ASP A 201 -3.00 4.69 -14.21
CA ASP A 201 -2.47 6.05 -14.18
C ASP A 201 -2.27 6.52 -12.73
N ILE A 202 -1.13 6.14 -12.14
CA ILE A 202 -0.78 6.45 -10.76
C ILE A 202 -0.62 7.97 -10.57
N TYR A 203 0.10 8.62 -11.47
CA TYR A 203 0.37 10.06 -11.39
C TYR A 203 -0.88 10.91 -11.67
N GLY A 204 -1.76 10.44 -12.56
CA GLY A 204 -3.05 11.07 -12.79
C GLY A 204 -3.99 10.99 -11.59
N ALA A 205 -3.94 9.89 -10.83
CA ALA A 205 -4.67 9.75 -9.58
C ALA A 205 -4.09 10.68 -8.49
N ALA A 206 -2.77 10.74 -8.35
CA ALA A 206 -2.08 11.63 -7.40
C ALA A 206 -2.50 13.10 -7.56
N LYS A 207 -2.60 13.59 -8.80
CA LYS A 207 -3.01 14.97 -9.12
C LYS A 207 -4.41 15.35 -8.66
N LYS A 208 -5.27 14.36 -8.41
CA LYS A 208 -6.68 14.60 -8.05
C LYS A 208 -6.90 14.69 -6.54
N TYR A 209 -5.96 14.27 -5.73
CA TYR A 209 -6.08 14.33 -4.28
C TYR A 209 -5.47 15.64 -3.76
N ASP A 210 -6.30 16.45 -3.09
CA ASP A 210 -5.93 17.79 -2.59
C ASP A 210 -5.49 17.80 -1.10
N GLY A 211 -5.52 16.65 -0.45
CA GLY A 211 -5.05 16.50 0.93
C GLY A 211 -3.53 16.41 1.05
N ASN A 212 -3.02 16.56 2.27
CA ASN A 212 -1.58 16.48 2.54
C ASN A 212 -1.02 15.07 2.40
N VAL A 213 0.14 14.94 1.77
CA VAL A 213 0.82 13.65 1.55
C VAL A 213 2.25 13.69 2.08
N LEU A 214 2.64 12.68 2.83
CA LEU A 214 4.02 12.43 3.21
C LEU A 214 4.54 11.19 2.49
N ILE A 215 5.63 11.34 1.75
CA ILE A 215 6.32 10.24 1.08
C ILE A 215 7.64 10.00 1.81
N ILE A 216 7.92 8.77 2.26
CA ILE A 216 9.17 8.42 2.94
C ILE A 216 9.81 7.23 2.23
N ARG A 217 11.12 7.31 1.96
CA ARG A 217 11.91 6.22 1.36
C ARG A 217 13.26 6.08 2.07
N GLY A 218 13.78 4.87 2.14
CA GLY A 218 15.16 4.64 2.58
C GLY A 218 16.18 4.98 1.49
N THR A 219 17.35 5.54 1.86
CA THR A 219 18.39 5.83 0.85
C THR A 219 19.03 4.58 0.25
N LYS A 220 18.94 3.43 0.95
CA LYS A 220 19.39 2.11 0.49
C LYS A 220 18.26 1.20 0.00
N ASP A 221 17.11 1.78 -0.35
CA ASP A 221 16.03 1.04 -0.98
C ASP A 221 16.47 0.62 -2.40
N ASP A 222 16.54 -0.69 -2.63
CA ASP A 222 16.93 -1.31 -3.90
C ASP A 222 15.71 -1.81 -4.72
N ALA A 223 14.52 -1.76 -4.13
CA ALA A 223 13.28 -2.20 -4.76
C ALA A 223 12.51 -1.06 -5.46
N VAL A 224 12.63 0.19 -4.97
CA VAL A 224 11.95 1.36 -5.53
C VAL A 224 12.94 2.48 -5.79
N PHE A 225 12.93 3.05 -7.00
CA PHE A 225 13.87 4.09 -7.36
C PHE A 225 13.56 5.45 -6.71
N HIS A 226 14.62 6.18 -6.39
CA HIS A 226 14.52 7.54 -5.87
C HIS A 226 13.69 8.44 -6.79
N ASP A 227 13.99 8.42 -8.09
CA ASP A 227 13.36 9.31 -9.08
C ASP A 227 11.85 9.11 -9.21
N SER A 228 11.35 7.89 -8.97
CA SER A 228 9.92 7.61 -8.99
C SER A 228 9.18 8.32 -7.86
N ASN A 229 9.79 8.38 -6.66
CA ASN A 229 9.23 9.08 -5.51
C ASN A 229 9.28 10.61 -5.68
N VAL A 230 10.36 11.15 -6.29
CA VAL A 230 10.44 12.57 -6.66
C VAL A 230 9.39 12.95 -7.70
N LYS A 231 9.12 12.09 -8.68
CA LYS A 231 8.02 12.30 -9.64
C LYS A 231 6.67 12.27 -8.94
N LEU A 232 6.47 11.34 -8.01
CA LEU A 232 5.20 11.22 -7.29
C LEU A 232 4.94 12.43 -6.41
N GLU A 233 5.96 12.92 -5.69
CA GLU A 233 5.87 14.18 -4.93
C GLU A 233 5.41 15.34 -5.82
N LYS A 234 6.02 15.51 -6.98
CA LYS A 234 5.66 16.58 -7.93
C LYS A 234 4.27 16.42 -8.55
N ALA A 235 3.71 15.22 -8.54
CA ALA A 235 2.38 14.95 -9.08
C ALA A 235 1.27 15.36 -8.10
N TYR A 236 1.50 15.24 -6.80
CA TYR A 236 0.55 15.68 -5.79
C TYR A 236 0.54 17.21 -5.64
N PRO A 237 -0.61 17.85 -5.40
CA PRO A 237 -0.70 19.28 -5.07
C PRO A 237 0.04 19.64 -3.76
N HIS A 238 -0.04 18.78 -2.75
CA HIS A 238 0.47 19.02 -1.40
C HIS A 238 1.22 17.81 -0.86
N ALA A 239 2.39 17.50 -1.42
CA ALA A 239 3.23 16.42 -0.95
C ALA A 239 4.58 16.91 -0.39
N ARG A 240 5.14 16.15 0.54
CA ARG A 240 6.49 16.28 1.05
C ARG A 240 7.20 14.93 0.94
N TYR A 241 8.39 14.92 0.32
CA TYR A 241 9.23 13.73 0.20
C TYR A 241 10.40 13.81 1.17
N GLU A 242 10.59 12.76 1.95
CA GLU A 242 11.65 12.61 2.94
C GLU A 242 12.41 11.30 2.74
N GLN A 243 13.67 11.28 3.18
CA GLN A 243 14.51 10.09 3.12
C GLN A 243 15.07 9.75 4.50
N ILE A 244 15.14 8.44 4.79
CA ILE A 244 15.86 7.93 5.97
C ILE A 244 17.18 7.35 5.50
N ASP A 245 18.27 7.94 5.95
CA ASP A 245 19.62 7.54 5.53
C ASP A 245 19.93 6.11 5.99
N GLY A 246 20.48 5.30 5.08
CA GLY A 246 20.82 3.90 5.30
C GLY A 246 19.64 2.92 5.37
N ALA A 247 18.38 3.39 5.38
CA ALA A 247 17.23 2.49 5.44
C ALA A 247 17.02 1.74 4.12
N ASP A 248 16.63 0.47 4.23
CA ASP A 248 16.23 -0.39 3.11
C ASP A 248 14.72 -0.26 2.81
N HIS A 249 14.24 -0.94 1.76
CA HIS A 249 12.84 -0.92 1.32
C HIS A 249 11.83 -1.29 2.42
N SER A 250 12.19 -2.22 3.29
CA SER A 250 11.31 -2.76 4.34
C SER A 250 11.59 -2.19 5.72
N PHE A 251 12.48 -1.21 5.83
CA PHE A 251 12.89 -0.59 7.10
C PHE A 251 13.23 -1.63 8.17
N LYS A 252 14.13 -2.60 7.83
CA LYS A 252 14.44 -3.73 8.71
C LYS A 252 15.21 -3.35 9.96
N ASN A 253 15.99 -2.28 9.93
CA ASN A 253 16.77 -1.79 11.07
C ASN A 253 15.84 -1.08 12.07
N GLU A 254 16.03 -1.37 13.37
CA GLU A 254 15.21 -0.84 14.46
C GLU A 254 15.32 0.69 14.60
N ASP A 255 16.54 1.25 14.46
CA ASP A 255 16.75 2.70 14.54
C ASP A 255 16.03 3.41 13.40
N HIS A 256 16.07 2.84 12.19
CA HIS A 256 15.35 3.39 11.04
C HIS A 256 13.82 3.34 11.24
N ARG A 257 13.31 2.29 11.90
CA ARG A 257 11.88 2.21 12.26
C ARG A 257 11.50 3.27 13.27
N ALA A 258 12.31 3.48 14.30
CA ALA A 258 12.05 4.50 15.30
C ALA A 258 11.93 5.90 14.66
N ILE A 259 12.88 6.25 13.77
CA ILE A 259 12.83 7.49 12.99
C ILE A 259 11.55 7.56 12.15
N LEU A 260 11.25 6.48 11.39
CA LEU A 260 10.08 6.41 10.53
C LEU A 260 8.78 6.62 11.30
N PHE A 261 8.60 5.91 12.41
CA PHE A 261 7.37 5.96 13.20
C PHE A 261 7.14 7.34 13.79
N GLU A 262 8.20 7.98 14.27
CA GLU A 262 8.13 9.37 14.76
C GLU A 262 7.78 10.35 13.64
N MET A 263 8.43 10.28 12.49
CA MET A 263 8.13 11.14 11.33
C MET A 263 6.67 11.01 10.89
N VAL A 264 6.15 9.78 10.88
CA VAL A 264 4.74 9.54 10.53
C VAL A 264 3.82 10.13 11.60
N TYR A 265 4.08 9.85 12.88
CA TYR A 265 3.28 10.38 13.98
C TYR A 265 3.23 11.90 13.99
N GLU A 266 4.38 12.57 13.88
CA GLU A 266 4.46 14.03 13.79
C GLU A 266 3.66 14.59 12.59
N PHE A 267 3.74 13.91 11.44
CA PHE A 267 2.97 14.31 10.26
C PHE A 267 1.46 14.19 10.51
N LEU A 268 0.98 13.10 11.10
CA LEU A 268 -0.43 12.91 11.42
C LEU A 268 -0.91 13.96 12.44
N GLU A 269 -0.11 14.26 13.49
CA GLU A 269 -0.44 15.28 14.49
C GLU A 269 -0.55 16.69 13.91
N ASN A 270 0.34 17.03 12.97
CA ASN A 270 0.34 18.34 12.29
C ASN A 270 -0.80 18.47 11.26
N ASN A 271 -1.51 17.38 10.96
CA ASN A 271 -2.62 17.32 9.99
C ASN A 271 -3.95 16.88 10.64
N LYS A 272 -4.15 17.23 11.91
CA LYS A 272 -5.40 16.94 12.63
C LYS A 272 -6.60 17.76 12.16
#